data_6199559b90bda43576759a229435b08e
#
_entry.id   6199559b90bda43576759a229435b08e
#
_cell.length_a   1.000
_cell.length_b   1.000
_cell.length_c   1.000
_cell.angle_alpha   90.00
_cell.angle_beta   90.00
_cell.angle_gamma   90.00
#
_symmetry.space_group_name_H-M   'P 1'
#
loop_
_entity.id
_entity.type
_entity.pdbx_description
1 polymer ?
#
loop_
_entity_poly.entity_id
_entity_poly.type
_entity_poly.pdbx_seq_one_letter_code
_entity_poly.pdbx_strand_id
1 'polypeptide(L)'
;AENGLVALEVIKQQQPDIIVSDVMMPQMNGYQLCKEIKENLNISHIPVILLTARADSESQMLGYKLGADAYLPKPFEMEMLLSVIQNQMRNREYIKSRYRGNQFILSPQEATFSNADEQFMIKLNEMIDQNLSQPDLDVKFLTAQMAMSRTSLYNKIKELTGMGANDYINRRRIDKAIILLTQSDMSITEISEQVGFTYQRYFSTLFKEMKGMTPSQFRAQHGSTQQQSE
;
A
#
# COMPACT_ATOMS: atom_id res chain seq x y z
N ALA A 1 -7.90 26.22 -4.69
CA ALA A 1 -6.61 26.90 -4.42
C ALA A 1 -6.20 27.70 -5.65
N GLU A 2 -5.68 28.89 -5.44
CA GLU A 2 -5.29 29.81 -6.53
C GLU A 2 -3.91 29.47 -7.11
N ASN A 3 -3.08 28.74 -6.36
CA ASN A 3 -1.74 28.31 -6.76
C ASN A 3 -1.30 27.09 -5.95
N GLY A 4 -0.16 26.51 -6.31
CA GLY A 4 0.36 25.31 -5.68
C GLY A 4 0.75 25.47 -4.21
N LEU A 5 1.20 26.64 -3.76
CA LEU A 5 1.54 26.88 -2.35
C LEU A 5 0.29 26.83 -1.46
N VAL A 6 -0.77 27.54 -1.87
CA VAL A 6 -2.06 27.50 -1.17
C VAL A 6 -2.65 26.09 -1.20
N ALA A 7 -2.50 25.38 -2.31
CA ALA A 7 -2.94 24.00 -2.41
C ALA A 7 -2.25 23.09 -1.38
N LEU A 8 -0.93 23.20 -1.19
CA LEU A 8 -0.19 22.42 -0.19
C LEU A 8 -0.65 22.72 1.25
N GLU A 9 -0.98 23.96 1.56
CA GLU A 9 -1.52 24.32 2.88
C GLU A 9 -2.90 23.68 3.13
N VAL A 10 -3.78 23.73 2.13
CA VAL A 10 -5.10 23.07 2.21
C VAL A 10 -4.97 21.56 2.36
N ILE A 11 -4.07 20.92 1.60
CA ILE A 11 -3.82 19.49 1.67
C ILE A 11 -3.32 19.06 3.06
N LYS A 12 -2.51 19.89 3.73
CA LYS A 12 -2.04 19.61 5.10
C LYS A 12 -3.18 19.61 6.13
N GLN A 13 -4.20 20.43 5.91
CA GLN A 13 -5.36 20.55 6.81
C GLN A 13 -6.44 19.51 6.51
N GLN A 14 -6.71 19.29 5.23
CA GLN A 14 -7.73 18.36 4.74
C GLN A 14 -7.17 17.58 3.56
N GLN A 15 -6.79 16.34 3.79
CA GLN A 15 -6.29 15.47 2.72
C GLN A 15 -7.43 15.12 1.75
N PRO A 16 -7.39 15.58 0.48
CA PRO A 16 -8.39 15.24 -0.51
C PRO A 16 -8.19 13.80 -1.02
N ASP A 17 -9.24 13.21 -1.59
CA ASP A 17 -9.16 11.91 -2.23
C ASP A 17 -8.47 11.95 -3.59
N ILE A 18 -8.51 13.09 -4.27
CA ILE A 18 -7.90 13.34 -5.57
C ILE A 18 -7.60 14.82 -5.74
N ILE A 19 -6.56 15.14 -6.50
CA ILE A 19 -6.16 16.51 -6.84
C ILE A 19 -6.26 16.69 -8.34
N VAL A 20 -6.98 17.74 -8.76
CA VAL A 20 -7.01 18.21 -10.14
C VAL A 20 -6.36 19.58 -10.17
N SER A 21 -5.26 19.71 -10.88
CA SER A 21 -4.47 20.96 -10.91
C SER A 21 -4.21 21.42 -12.33
N ASP A 22 -4.35 22.72 -12.56
CA ASP A 22 -3.78 23.32 -13.76
C ASP A 22 -2.24 23.24 -13.69
N VAL A 23 -1.61 23.04 -14.84
CA VAL A 23 -0.15 23.14 -14.95
C VAL A 23 0.29 24.60 -14.82
N MET A 24 -0.43 25.53 -15.46
CA MET A 24 -0.06 26.96 -15.50
C MET A 24 -0.70 27.72 -14.34
N MET A 25 -0.01 27.79 -13.22
CA MET A 25 -0.42 28.56 -12.05
C MET A 25 0.71 29.50 -11.60
N PRO A 26 0.35 30.66 -10.97
CA PRO A 26 1.35 31.57 -10.42
C PRO A 26 2.07 30.98 -9.22
N GLN A 27 3.26 31.51 -8.88
CA GLN A 27 4.10 31.15 -7.74
C GLN A 27 4.60 29.70 -7.77
N MET A 28 3.72 28.71 -7.67
CA MET A 28 4.02 27.28 -7.78
C MET A 28 3.11 26.67 -8.84
N ASN A 29 3.69 26.20 -9.93
CA ASN A 29 2.97 25.57 -11.02
C ASN A 29 2.54 24.13 -10.68
N GLY A 30 1.67 23.52 -11.52
CA GLY A 30 1.13 22.18 -11.28
C GLY A 30 2.19 21.08 -11.28
N TYR A 31 3.28 21.22 -12.03
CA TYR A 31 4.39 20.25 -12.02
C TYR A 31 5.14 20.29 -10.69
N GLN A 32 5.43 21.48 -10.17
CA GLN A 32 6.06 21.65 -8.88
C GLN A 32 5.18 21.13 -7.76
N LEU A 33 3.88 21.46 -7.79
CA LEU A 33 2.89 20.93 -6.84
C LEU A 33 2.85 19.39 -6.88
N CYS A 34 2.78 18.80 -8.06
CA CYS A 34 2.78 17.34 -8.23
C CYS A 34 4.03 16.72 -7.62
N LYS A 35 5.22 17.26 -7.91
CA LYS A 35 6.48 16.80 -7.35
C LYS A 35 6.48 16.84 -5.83
N GLU A 36 6.11 17.97 -5.21
CA GLU A 36 6.04 18.13 -3.76
C GLU A 36 5.07 17.11 -3.11
N ILE A 37 3.93 16.85 -3.75
CA ILE A 37 2.97 15.84 -3.29
C ILE A 37 3.58 14.46 -3.37
N LYS A 38 4.18 14.09 -4.51
CA LYS A 38 4.69 12.73 -4.76
C LYS A 38 5.97 12.39 -3.98
N GLU A 39 6.77 13.38 -3.65
CA GLU A 39 7.95 13.22 -2.78
C GLU A 39 7.60 13.19 -1.28
N ASN A 40 6.43 13.66 -0.90
CA ASN A 40 5.98 13.67 0.50
C ASN A 40 5.24 12.38 0.85
N LEU A 41 5.87 11.51 1.65
CA LEU A 41 5.35 10.20 2.04
C LEU A 41 3.94 10.23 2.67
N ASN A 42 3.54 11.33 3.30
CA ASN A 42 2.22 11.44 3.94
C ASN A 42 1.07 11.66 2.95
N ILE A 43 1.36 12.21 1.78
CA ILE A 43 0.36 12.62 0.78
C ILE A 43 0.66 12.08 -0.63
N SER A 44 1.77 11.35 -0.84
CA SER A 44 2.16 10.81 -2.16
C SER A 44 1.12 9.84 -2.75
N HIS A 45 0.31 9.20 -1.90
CA HIS A 45 -0.77 8.30 -2.30
C HIS A 45 -1.97 9.02 -2.92
N ILE A 46 -2.07 10.35 -2.82
CA ILE A 46 -3.18 11.13 -3.40
C ILE A 46 -2.97 11.24 -4.91
N PRO A 47 -3.93 10.77 -5.74
CA PRO A 47 -3.82 10.91 -7.17
C PRO A 47 -3.81 12.37 -7.62
N VAL A 48 -2.92 12.71 -8.56
CA VAL A 48 -2.78 14.03 -9.13
C VAL A 48 -3.08 13.98 -10.63
N ILE A 49 -4.12 14.70 -11.07
CA ILE A 49 -4.47 14.90 -12.47
C ILE A 49 -3.98 16.28 -12.87
N LEU A 50 -3.12 16.37 -13.90
CA LEU A 50 -2.64 17.63 -14.41
C LEU A 50 -3.43 18.06 -15.65
N LEU A 51 -3.97 19.28 -15.61
CA LEU A 51 -4.63 19.92 -16.75
C LEU A 51 -3.63 20.82 -17.48
N THR A 52 -3.48 20.66 -18.79
CA THR A 52 -2.48 21.38 -19.56
C THR A 52 -3.03 22.02 -20.83
N ALA A 53 -2.50 23.16 -21.20
CA ALA A 53 -2.76 23.79 -22.50
C ALA A 53 -1.89 23.19 -23.64
N ARG A 54 -0.89 22.35 -23.32
CA ARG A 54 0.03 21.76 -24.30
C ARG A 54 -0.22 20.26 -24.41
N ALA A 55 -0.48 19.82 -25.65
CA ALA A 55 -0.62 18.40 -26.00
C ALA A 55 0.72 17.80 -26.52
N ASP A 56 1.87 18.50 -26.33
CA ASP A 56 3.16 17.99 -26.80
C ASP A 56 3.66 16.82 -25.93
N SER A 57 4.34 15.89 -26.57
CA SER A 57 4.85 14.67 -25.96
C SER A 57 5.90 14.93 -24.86
N GLU A 58 6.64 16.04 -24.95
CA GLU A 58 7.66 16.37 -23.94
C GLU A 58 7.03 16.81 -22.61
N SER A 59 6.00 17.65 -22.68
CA SER A 59 5.25 18.09 -21.49
C SER A 59 4.51 16.94 -20.82
N GLN A 60 3.94 16.02 -21.59
CA GLN A 60 3.32 14.79 -21.07
C GLN A 60 4.36 13.89 -20.41
N MET A 61 5.49 13.66 -21.06
CA MET A 61 6.57 12.83 -20.51
C MET A 61 7.14 13.43 -19.21
N LEU A 62 7.24 14.76 -19.12
CA LEU A 62 7.66 15.44 -17.90
C LEU A 62 6.64 15.20 -16.76
N GLY A 63 5.34 15.33 -17.03
CA GLY A 63 4.28 15.08 -16.05
C GLY A 63 4.33 13.67 -15.48
N TYR A 64 4.49 12.66 -16.34
CA TYR A 64 4.64 11.27 -15.90
C TYR A 64 5.94 11.02 -15.13
N LYS A 65 7.06 11.62 -15.53
CA LYS A 65 8.33 11.53 -14.79
C LYS A 65 8.24 12.14 -13.40
N LEU A 66 7.39 13.14 -13.19
CA LEU A 66 7.13 13.77 -11.90
C LEU A 66 6.09 13.01 -11.06
N GLY A 67 5.55 11.89 -11.57
CA GLY A 67 4.63 11.01 -10.87
C GLY A 67 3.16 11.41 -10.94
N ALA A 68 2.76 12.24 -11.92
CA ALA A 68 1.34 12.52 -12.15
C ALA A 68 0.60 11.23 -12.56
N ASP A 69 -0.59 11.01 -11.98
CA ASP A 69 -1.38 9.79 -12.21
C ASP A 69 -2.22 9.90 -13.50
N ALA A 70 -2.51 11.11 -13.94
CA ALA A 70 -3.15 11.37 -15.22
C ALA A 70 -2.82 12.75 -15.75
N TYR A 71 -2.97 12.90 -17.06
CA TYR A 71 -2.69 14.11 -17.80
C TYR A 71 -3.84 14.39 -18.77
N LEU A 72 -4.44 15.58 -18.68
CA LEU A 72 -5.61 15.93 -19.50
C LEU A 72 -5.35 17.24 -20.26
N PRO A 73 -5.18 17.18 -21.61
CA PRO A 73 -4.97 18.38 -22.42
C PRO A 73 -6.26 19.20 -22.55
N LYS A 74 -6.12 20.52 -22.48
CA LYS A 74 -7.19 21.50 -22.76
C LYS A 74 -7.24 21.82 -24.27
N PRO A 75 -8.44 21.98 -24.86
CA PRO A 75 -9.75 21.86 -24.26
C PRO A 75 -10.19 20.39 -24.09
N PHE A 76 -10.95 20.09 -23.03
CA PHE A 76 -11.48 18.76 -22.75
C PHE A 76 -12.98 18.82 -22.44
N GLU A 77 -13.69 17.73 -22.74
CA GLU A 77 -15.07 17.55 -22.35
C GLU A 77 -15.17 17.19 -20.87
N MET A 78 -16.17 17.72 -20.16
CA MET A 78 -16.36 17.45 -18.73
C MET A 78 -16.50 15.95 -18.43
N GLU A 79 -17.14 15.21 -19.33
CA GLU A 79 -17.30 13.76 -19.23
C GLU A 79 -15.96 13.02 -19.24
N MET A 80 -14.99 13.54 -19.99
CA MET A 80 -13.65 12.98 -20.04
C MET A 80 -12.92 13.18 -18.70
N LEU A 81 -12.99 14.37 -18.09
CA LEU A 81 -12.43 14.62 -16.77
C LEU A 81 -13.07 13.71 -15.72
N LEU A 82 -14.39 13.60 -15.70
CA LEU A 82 -15.10 12.71 -14.77
C LEU A 82 -14.70 11.25 -14.95
N SER A 83 -14.51 10.79 -16.19
CA SER A 83 -14.04 9.43 -16.48
C SER A 83 -12.64 9.18 -15.96
N VAL A 84 -11.73 10.14 -16.10
CA VAL A 84 -10.36 10.05 -15.55
C VAL A 84 -10.39 10.01 -14.02
N ILE A 85 -11.17 10.88 -13.37
CA ILE A 85 -11.35 10.89 -11.91
C ILE A 85 -11.87 9.52 -11.44
N GLN A 86 -12.93 9.01 -12.05
CA GLN A 86 -13.53 7.72 -11.68
C GLN A 86 -12.55 6.56 -11.85
N ASN A 87 -11.73 6.58 -12.91
CA ASN A 87 -10.70 5.57 -13.12
C ASN A 87 -9.62 5.61 -12.03
N GLN A 88 -9.14 6.79 -11.65
CA GLN A 88 -8.14 6.93 -10.57
C GLN A 88 -8.71 6.46 -9.22
N MET A 89 -9.95 6.84 -8.90
CA MET A 89 -10.62 6.38 -7.68
C MET A 89 -10.80 4.86 -7.66
N ARG A 90 -11.22 4.27 -8.78
CA ARG A 90 -11.41 2.80 -8.91
C ARG A 90 -10.11 2.04 -8.80
N ASN A 91 -9.03 2.53 -9.42
CA ASN A 91 -7.69 1.94 -9.30
C ASN A 91 -7.23 1.92 -7.84
N ARG A 92 -7.45 3.01 -7.11
CA ARG A 92 -7.12 3.11 -5.68
C ARG A 92 -7.88 2.07 -4.84
N GLU A 93 -9.19 1.93 -5.04
CA GLU A 93 -9.99 0.90 -4.35
C GLU A 93 -9.56 -0.52 -4.74
N TYR A 94 -9.22 -0.76 -5.99
CA TYR A 94 -8.69 -2.03 -6.45
C TYR A 94 -7.37 -2.39 -5.76
N ILE A 95 -6.44 -1.45 -5.64
CA ILE A 95 -5.18 -1.64 -4.92
C ILE A 95 -5.45 -1.98 -3.44
N LYS A 96 -6.30 -1.19 -2.76
CA LYS A 96 -6.72 -1.46 -1.37
C LYS A 96 -7.34 -2.85 -1.22
N SER A 97 -8.18 -3.27 -2.17
CA SER A 97 -8.82 -4.60 -2.13
C SER A 97 -7.83 -5.74 -2.30
N ARG A 98 -6.79 -5.58 -3.11
CA ARG A 98 -5.71 -6.59 -3.26
C ARG A 98 -4.92 -6.79 -1.98
N TYR A 99 -4.62 -5.72 -1.25
CA TYR A 99 -3.97 -5.85 0.06
C TYR A 99 -4.87 -6.41 1.15
N ARG A 100 -6.20 -6.29 1.00
CA ARG A 100 -7.18 -6.95 1.88
C ARG A 100 -7.42 -8.42 1.51
N GLY A 101 -7.24 -8.78 0.25
CA GLY A 101 -7.44 -10.14 -0.27
C GLY A 101 -6.22 -11.06 -0.13
N ASN A 102 -6.42 -12.37 -0.33
CA ASN A 102 -5.40 -13.43 -0.13
C ASN A 102 -4.36 -13.56 -1.25
N GLN A 103 -4.33 -12.67 -2.23
CA GLN A 103 -3.43 -12.81 -3.38
C GLN A 103 -2.29 -11.79 -3.33
N PHE A 104 -1.21 -12.16 -2.65
CA PHE A 104 0.09 -11.54 -2.79
C PHE A 104 0.82 -12.06 -4.05
N ILE A 105 0.26 -11.80 -5.21
CA ILE A 105 1.03 -11.89 -6.45
C ILE A 105 1.13 -10.46 -6.96
N LEU A 106 2.21 -9.79 -6.59
CA LEU A 106 2.63 -8.57 -7.26
C LEU A 106 3.07 -8.96 -8.67
N SER A 107 2.15 -8.90 -9.63
CA SER A 107 2.55 -8.67 -11.00
C SER A 107 2.93 -7.20 -11.09
N PRO A 108 4.20 -6.87 -11.39
CA PRO A 108 4.69 -5.49 -11.39
C PRO A 108 4.02 -4.58 -12.42
N GLN A 109 3.13 -5.10 -13.25
CA GLN A 109 2.64 -4.43 -14.45
C GLN A 109 1.26 -3.77 -14.34
N GLU A 110 0.54 -3.90 -13.21
CA GLU A 110 -0.87 -3.46 -13.14
C GLU A 110 -1.21 -2.47 -12.01
N ALA A 111 -0.28 -2.11 -11.16
CA ALA A 111 -0.54 -1.16 -10.08
C ALA A 111 0.18 0.17 -10.36
N THR A 112 -0.56 1.20 -10.64
CA THR A 112 -0.05 2.58 -10.70
C THR A 112 0.13 3.14 -9.29
N PHE A 113 1.15 2.65 -8.58
CA PHE A 113 1.67 3.36 -7.42
C PHE A 113 2.54 4.52 -7.89
N SER A 114 2.61 5.60 -7.12
CA SER A 114 3.73 6.50 -7.25
C SER A 114 5.02 5.71 -6.94
N ASN A 115 6.13 6.04 -7.59
CA ASN A 115 7.41 5.38 -7.32
C ASN A 115 7.77 5.41 -5.81
N ALA A 116 7.38 6.47 -5.10
CA ALA A 116 7.58 6.59 -3.65
C ALA A 116 6.70 5.62 -2.83
N ASP A 117 5.47 5.35 -3.25
CA ASP A 117 4.57 4.40 -2.58
C ASP A 117 5.03 2.96 -2.76
N GLU A 118 5.47 2.62 -3.97
CA GLU A 118 6.03 1.31 -4.27
C GLU A 118 7.30 1.06 -3.47
N GLN A 119 8.22 1.99 -3.45
CA GLN A 119 9.45 1.93 -2.65
C GLN A 119 9.16 1.81 -1.16
N PHE A 120 8.18 2.56 -0.65
CA PHE A 120 7.74 2.45 0.73
C PHE A 120 7.22 1.04 1.05
N MET A 121 6.36 0.47 0.20
CA MET A 121 5.79 -0.87 0.42
C MET A 121 6.84 -1.97 0.30
N ILE A 122 7.77 -1.87 -0.65
CA ILE A 122 8.90 -2.80 -0.78
C ILE A 122 9.71 -2.78 0.52
N LYS A 123 10.18 -1.61 0.96
CA LYS A 123 10.98 -1.45 2.18
C LYS A 123 10.23 -1.92 3.43
N LEU A 124 8.94 -1.60 3.55
CA LEU A 124 8.10 -2.05 4.67
C LEU A 124 8.00 -3.59 4.71
N ASN A 125 7.72 -4.22 3.56
CA ASN A 125 7.59 -5.66 3.46
C ASN A 125 8.90 -6.38 3.76
N GLU A 126 10.02 -5.94 3.19
CA GLU A 126 11.35 -6.49 3.46
C GLU A 126 11.67 -6.42 4.96
N MET A 127 11.40 -5.28 5.59
CA MET A 127 11.65 -5.08 7.01
C MET A 127 10.78 -5.99 7.89
N ILE A 128 9.50 -6.13 7.57
CA ILE A 128 8.61 -7.04 8.28
C ILE A 128 9.09 -8.48 8.11
N ASP A 129 9.39 -8.92 6.88
CA ASP A 129 9.78 -10.29 6.58
C ASP A 129 11.09 -10.70 7.23
N GLN A 130 12.09 -9.80 7.28
CA GLN A 130 13.38 -10.03 7.94
C GLN A 130 13.25 -10.16 9.47
N ASN A 131 12.24 -9.53 10.06
CA ASN A 131 12.05 -9.50 11.52
C ASN A 131 10.79 -10.24 11.99
N LEU A 132 10.16 -11.02 11.11
CA LEU A 132 8.83 -11.58 11.31
C LEU A 132 8.77 -12.53 12.51
N SER A 133 9.85 -13.27 12.79
CA SER A 133 9.99 -14.18 13.94
C SER A 133 10.21 -13.45 15.29
N GLN A 134 10.52 -12.15 15.26
CA GLN A 134 10.76 -11.41 16.49
C GLN A 134 9.42 -11.00 17.14
N PRO A 135 9.18 -11.37 18.42
CA PRO A 135 7.95 -11.03 19.12
C PRO A 135 7.76 -9.52 19.33
N ASP A 136 8.86 -8.76 19.37
CA ASP A 136 8.90 -7.31 19.55
C ASP A 136 8.76 -6.52 18.25
N LEU A 137 8.58 -7.21 17.11
CA LEU A 137 8.19 -6.54 15.85
C LEU A 137 6.82 -5.90 16.03
N ASP A 138 6.82 -4.59 16.25
CA ASP A 138 5.64 -3.76 16.46
C ASP A 138 5.72 -2.44 15.67
N VAL A 139 4.70 -1.61 15.83
CA VAL A 139 4.66 -0.27 15.19
C VAL A 139 5.82 0.61 15.64
N LYS A 140 6.28 0.49 16.89
CA LYS A 140 7.38 1.28 17.42
C LYS A 140 8.70 0.89 16.74
N PHE A 141 8.93 -0.41 16.55
CA PHE A 141 10.06 -0.92 15.79
C PHE A 141 10.04 -0.36 14.35
N LEU A 142 8.91 -0.46 13.65
CA LEU A 142 8.78 0.04 12.28
C LEU A 142 9.00 1.55 12.19
N THR A 143 8.49 2.34 13.13
CA THR A 143 8.69 3.81 13.12
C THR A 143 10.16 4.18 13.26
N ALA A 144 10.89 3.49 14.12
CA ALA A 144 12.32 3.72 14.32
C ALA A 144 13.13 3.38 13.05
N GLN A 145 12.84 2.25 12.41
CA GLN A 145 13.57 1.78 11.24
C GLN A 145 13.20 2.55 9.95
N MET A 146 11.94 2.97 9.82
CA MET A 146 11.47 3.74 8.67
C MET A 146 11.76 5.24 8.79
N ALA A 147 12.29 5.70 9.93
CA ALA A 147 12.50 7.12 10.27
C ALA A 147 11.22 7.96 10.10
N MET A 148 10.07 7.41 10.47
CA MET A 148 8.75 8.04 10.34
C MET A 148 8.10 8.23 11.70
N SER A 149 7.26 9.28 11.83
CA SER A 149 6.38 9.40 12.99
C SER A 149 5.35 8.27 13.02
N ARG A 150 4.85 7.93 14.22
CA ARG A 150 3.80 6.90 14.37
C ARG A 150 2.56 7.20 13.56
N THR A 151 2.14 8.45 13.54
CA THR A 151 0.97 8.93 12.79
C THR A 151 1.21 8.81 11.28
N SER A 152 2.38 9.24 10.79
CA SER A 152 2.72 9.15 9.37
C SER A 152 2.76 7.70 8.89
N LEU A 153 3.41 6.81 9.64
CA LEU A 153 3.48 5.39 9.32
C LEU A 153 2.08 4.75 9.30
N TYR A 154 1.26 5.02 10.35
CA TYR A 154 -0.09 4.49 10.44
C TYR A 154 -0.95 4.94 9.26
N ASN A 155 -0.98 6.25 8.96
CA ASN A 155 -1.77 6.79 7.86
C ASN A 155 -1.33 6.20 6.52
N LYS A 156 -0.02 6.11 6.29
CA LYS A 156 0.54 5.57 5.05
C LYS A 156 0.17 4.10 4.84
N ILE A 157 0.36 3.26 5.86
CA ILE A 157 -0.03 1.84 5.78
C ILE A 157 -1.54 1.72 5.56
N LYS A 158 -2.35 2.47 6.32
CA LYS A 158 -3.81 2.42 6.22
C LYS A 158 -4.30 2.88 4.84
N GLU A 159 -3.71 3.92 4.28
CA GLU A 159 -4.05 4.41 2.94
C GLU A 159 -3.70 3.40 1.84
N LEU A 160 -2.51 2.80 1.90
CA LEU A 160 -2.06 1.87 0.87
C LEU A 160 -2.68 0.48 1.00
N THR A 161 -2.95 0.02 2.24
CA THR A 161 -3.41 -1.36 2.49
C THR A 161 -4.85 -1.46 2.98
N GLY A 162 -5.43 -0.34 3.44
CA GLY A 162 -6.73 -0.32 4.12
C GLY A 162 -6.69 -0.90 5.52
N MET A 163 -5.52 -1.29 6.05
CA MET A 163 -5.34 -1.95 7.36
C MET A 163 -4.54 -1.08 8.31
N GLY A 164 -4.76 -1.26 9.62
CA GLY A 164 -3.87 -0.73 10.64
C GLY A 164 -2.49 -1.41 10.59
N ALA A 165 -1.44 -0.73 11.10
CA ALA A 165 -0.08 -1.26 11.02
C ALA A 165 0.09 -2.60 11.77
N ASN A 166 -0.53 -2.77 12.95
CA ASN A 166 -0.52 -4.03 13.68
C ASN A 166 -1.25 -5.15 12.93
N ASP A 167 -2.40 -4.83 12.32
CA ASP A 167 -3.17 -5.79 11.54
C ASP A 167 -2.38 -6.23 10.31
N TYR A 168 -1.63 -5.30 9.71
CA TYR A 168 -0.76 -5.59 8.58
C TYR A 168 0.40 -6.52 8.96
N ILE A 169 1.10 -6.28 10.09
CA ILE A 169 2.11 -7.19 10.63
C ILE A 169 1.51 -8.57 10.90
N ASN A 170 0.38 -8.62 11.61
CA ASN A 170 -0.29 -9.86 11.93
C ASN A 170 -0.72 -10.63 10.67
N ARG A 171 -1.20 -9.93 9.66
CA ARG A 171 -1.51 -10.52 8.36
C ARG A 171 -0.28 -11.19 7.74
N ARG A 172 0.87 -10.50 7.70
CA ARG A 172 2.12 -11.06 7.18
C ARG A 172 2.56 -12.31 7.95
N ARG A 173 2.42 -12.30 9.28
CA ARG A 173 2.68 -13.46 10.15
C ARG A 173 1.80 -14.65 9.79
N ILE A 174 0.49 -14.42 9.63
CA ILE A 174 -0.46 -15.48 9.25
C ILE A 174 -0.17 -16.00 7.83
N ASP A 175 0.16 -15.16 6.87
CA ASP A 175 0.50 -15.59 5.52
C ASP A 175 1.77 -16.46 5.50
N LYS A 176 2.78 -16.12 6.31
CA LYS A 176 3.96 -16.98 6.49
C LYS A 176 3.61 -18.30 7.19
N ALA A 177 2.72 -18.26 8.20
CA ALA A 177 2.27 -19.47 8.88
C ALA A 177 1.56 -20.44 7.94
N ILE A 178 0.79 -19.94 6.96
CA ILE A 178 0.14 -20.78 5.94
C ILE A 178 1.18 -21.56 5.14
N ILE A 179 2.26 -20.92 4.72
CA ILE A 179 3.36 -21.57 4.00
C ILE A 179 3.97 -22.71 4.86
N LEU A 180 4.25 -22.39 6.14
CA LEU A 180 4.80 -23.40 7.04
C LEU A 180 3.84 -24.54 7.33
N LEU A 181 2.53 -24.26 7.49
CA LEU A 181 1.49 -25.26 7.70
C LEU A 181 1.37 -26.24 6.54
N THR A 182 1.64 -25.78 5.30
CA THR A 182 1.48 -26.60 4.09
C THR A 182 2.77 -27.26 3.62
N GLN A 183 3.94 -26.73 4.02
CA GLN A 183 5.24 -27.13 3.48
C GLN A 183 6.21 -27.70 4.52
N SER A 184 5.81 -27.79 5.80
CA SER A 184 6.65 -28.31 6.86
C SER A 184 5.90 -29.20 7.83
N ASP A 185 6.64 -30.06 8.53
CA ASP A 185 6.13 -30.94 9.60
C ASP A 185 6.20 -30.29 10.99
N MET A 186 6.54 -28.99 11.08
CA MET A 186 6.62 -28.26 12.34
C MET A 186 5.28 -28.32 13.08
N SER A 187 5.31 -28.48 14.40
CA SER A 187 4.12 -28.40 15.23
C SER A 187 3.47 -27.02 15.14
N ILE A 188 2.19 -26.92 15.51
CA ILE A 188 1.48 -25.63 15.55
C ILE A 188 2.16 -24.64 16.51
N THR A 189 2.75 -25.14 17.61
CA THR A 189 3.51 -24.34 18.56
C THR A 189 4.76 -23.76 17.92
N GLU A 190 5.60 -24.60 17.29
CA GLU A 190 6.81 -24.18 16.59
C GLU A 190 6.50 -23.15 15.49
N ILE A 191 5.44 -23.37 14.71
CA ILE A 191 5.01 -22.40 13.69
C ILE A 191 4.63 -21.07 14.33
N SER A 192 3.84 -21.11 15.42
CA SER A 192 3.45 -19.90 16.16
C SER A 192 4.65 -19.08 16.60
N GLU A 193 5.67 -19.72 17.16
CA GLU A 193 6.93 -19.11 17.58
C GLU A 193 7.75 -18.61 16.40
N GLN A 194 7.88 -19.42 15.35
CA GLN A 194 8.63 -19.08 14.13
C GLN A 194 8.07 -17.86 13.40
N VAL A 195 6.77 -17.62 13.52
CA VAL A 195 6.15 -16.43 12.92
C VAL A 195 5.96 -15.27 13.93
N GLY A 196 6.61 -15.35 15.12
CA GLY A 196 6.75 -14.25 16.06
C GLY A 196 5.57 -14.06 17.02
N PHE A 197 4.74 -15.08 17.27
CA PHE A 197 3.73 -15.01 18.32
C PHE A 197 4.27 -15.58 19.63
N THR A 198 4.22 -14.79 20.69
CA THR A 198 4.58 -15.22 22.03
C THR A 198 3.65 -16.29 22.61
N TYR A 199 2.38 -16.26 22.23
CA TYR A 199 1.36 -17.17 22.74
C TYR A 199 0.63 -17.89 21.62
N GLN A 200 0.77 -19.20 21.53
CA GLN A 200 0.09 -20.05 20.54
C GLN A 200 -1.44 -19.88 20.54
N ARG A 201 -2.04 -19.64 21.73
CA ARG A 201 -3.49 -19.42 21.81
C ARG A 201 -3.93 -18.18 21.05
N TYR A 202 -3.19 -17.09 21.17
CA TYR A 202 -3.47 -15.85 20.41
C TYR A 202 -3.30 -16.08 18.91
N PHE A 203 -2.22 -16.73 18.50
CA PHE A 203 -2.00 -17.14 17.11
C PHE A 203 -3.20 -17.94 16.56
N SER A 204 -3.63 -18.99 17.27
CA SER A 204 -4.73 -19.86 16.82
C SER A 204 -6.06 -19.12 16.71
N THR A 205 -6.34 -18.19 17.63
CA THR A 205 -7.55 -17.35 17.59
C THR A 205 -7.51 -16.42 16.38
N LEU A 206 -6.41 -15.70 16.19
CA LEU A 206 -6.24 -14.78 15.09
C LEU A 206 -6.26 -15.49 13.73
N PHE A 207 -5.61 -16.65 13.63
CA PHE A 207 -5.63 -17.47 12.42
C PHE A 207 -7.07 -17.88 12.06
N LYS A 208 -7.86 -18.33 13.07
CA LYS A 208 -9.26 -18.71 12.87
C LYS A 208 -10.11 -17.52 12.43
N GLU A 209 -9.92 -16.35 13.04
CA GLU A 209 -10.62 -15.12 12.63
C GLU A 209 -10.31 -14.74 11.17
N MET A 210 -9.05 -14.88 10.75
CA MET A 210 -8.63 -14.48 9.39
C MET A 210 -8.92 -15.53 8.33
N LYS A 211 -8.95 -16.82 8.66
CA LYS A 211 -9.08 -17.94 7.69
C LYS A 211 -10.34 -18.78 7.87
N GLY A 212 -11.16 -18.48 8.87
CA GLY A 212 -12.41 -19.22 9.14
C GLY A 212 -12.23 -20.58 9.79
N MET A 213 -11.00 -21.07 9.96
CA MET A 213 -10.68 -22.37 10.55
C MET A 213 -9.38 -22.32 11.36
N THR A 214 -9.20 -23.28 12.29
CA THR A 214 -7.98 -23.34 13.10
C THR A 214 -6.75 -23.75 12.27
N PRO A 215 -5.52 -23.44 12.74
CA PRO A 215 -4.29 -23.88 12.06
C PRO A 215 -4.23 -25.40 11.82
N SER A 216 -4.67 -26.19 12.80
CA SER A 216 -4.69 -27.66 12.66
C SER A 216 -5.68 -28.14 11.60
N GLN A 217 -6.88 -27.54 11.55
CA GLN A 217 -7.87 -27.83 10.51
C GLN A 217 -7.35 -27.40 9.13
N PHE A 218 -6.69 -26.26 9.05
CA PHE A 218 -6.09 -25.77 7.80
C PHE A 218 -5.02 -26.74 7.29
N ARG A 219 -4.11 -27.20 8.15
CA ARG A 219 -3.11 -28.21 7.80
C ARG A 219 -3.75 -29.50 7.30
N ALA A 220 -4.77 -30.00 7.99
CA ALA A 220 -5.45 -31.24 7.61
C ALA A 220 -6.10 -31.15 6.21
N GLN A 221 -6.54 -29.95 5.81
CA GLN A 221 -7.17 -29.74 4.50
C GLN A 221 -6.20 -29.41 3.38
N HIS A 222 -5.06 -28.78 3.69
CA HIS A 222 -4.15 -28.19 2.69
C HIS A 222 -2.70 -28.65 2.83
N GLY A 223 -2.35 -29.36 3.88
CA GLY A 223 -1.02 -29.93 4.08
C GLY A 223 -0.73 -30.96 2.98
N SER A 224 0.45 -30.92 2.39
CA SER A 224 0.89 -31.92 1.40
C SER A 224 0.99 -33.26 2.13
N THR A 225 0.16 -34.23 1.76
CA THR A 225 0.27 -35.61 2.20
C THR A 225 1.51 -36.23 1.59
N GLN A 226 2.69 -36.01 2.18
CA GLN A 226 3.85 -36.85 1.93
C GLN A 226 3.80 -38.05 2.90
N GLN A 227 2.83 -38.91 2.73
CA GLN A 227 2.82 -40.26 3.30
C GLN A 227 1.95 -41.12 2.42
N GLN A 228 2.58 -41.67 1.38
CA GLN A 228 2.28 -43.00 0.85
C GLN A 228 3.34 -43.34 -0.19
N SER A 229 4.48 -43.87 0.24
CA SER A 229 5.34 -44.73 -0.54
C SER A 229 6.24 -45.54 0.43
N GLU A 230 5.69 -46.57 1.01
CA GLU A 230 6.41 -47.79 1.36
C GLU A 230 5.65 -48.98 0.78
#